data_ca4312be758bca4455e86ba7eb00f371
#
_entry.id   ca4312be758bca4455e86ba7eb00f371
#
_cell.length_a   1.000
_cell.length_b   1.000
_cell.length_c   1.000
_cell.angle_alpha   90.00
_cell.angle_beta   90.00
_cell.angle_gamma   90.00
#
_symmetry.space_group_name_H-M   'P 1'
#
loop_
_entity.id
_entity.type
_entity.pdbx_description
1 polymer ?
#
loop_
_entity_poly.entity_id
_entity_poly.type
_entity_poly.pdbx_seq_one_letter_code
_entity_poly.pdbx_strand_id
1 'polypeptide(L)'
;VRIPLPASLRSGLRNEQGVAIGGAVVALVVAVLLYTRFSVHGDFIRDEAIYAYGGQRLADDGVAPYQSIFDPKTPLATFLCAFGAAVGRLIGRSELTMIRLVFFLCSVLAVLAIYLLAVRVFRSVLGALVASVVFASFFYFASDSLTGPDAKTPGVLFSVLAMWFAARRQWFWSGVLAGLALLVWQPLILYLLVFVVVALFVGGRDVESSNGRRHWRTSGSVLLGALIPVAITGIYFAIAGAFGDFVESALVFPLTGVQRGSETFDHHVRLIFNTIHHDYHFSGALLDAGLICLVLLVIWVFASRRGDVRGALADPIVNVVFFTGLLQVLYALYDFQGPQDVFPLLPYGALGIGGVAAVLATKLGSPAARTAVVAAFCAAALALTIYSWGVFSDDRLGHRGLRNSYADACGVERIVTPESGLLSLGDPVPLVLTHKVNPDRFIFLGSGVDKWKVDHTAGGFDGWTRQIKGWDPGIVVLQTWISPDHLAKRMVQWLVQAGYRKSYLGQWRVYLTPAAEQRAQSRGVRLTTRPTKYATGLQGKRLPAVCK
;
A
#
# COMPACT_ATOMS: atom_id res chain seq x y z
N VAL A 1 29.68 19.35 -31.83
CA VAL A 1 30.66 20.28 -31.25
C VAL A 1 30.12 20.75 -29.91
N ARG A 2 30.70 20.29 -28.78
CA ARG A 2 30.33 20.80 -27.44
C ARG A 2 31.12 22.08 -27.21
N ILE A 3 30.44 23.23 -27.24
CA ILE A 3 31.00 24.51 -26.88
C ILE A 3 31.31 24.47 -25.37
N PRO A 4 32.56 24.67 -24.93
CA PRO A 4 32.88 24.69 -23.50
C PRO A 4 32.21 25.90 -22.82
N LEU A 5 31.37 25.66 -21.85
CA LEU A 5 30.72 26.70 -21.05
C LEU A 5 31.76 27.47 -20.22
N PRO A 6 31.62 28.79 -20.08
CA PRO A 6 32.50 29.63 -19.24
C PRO A 6 32.57 29.11 -17.80
N ALA A 7 33.72 29.30 -17.14
CA ALA A 7 33.98 28.78 -15.78
C ALA A 7 32.95 29.30 -14.74
N SER A 8 32.51 30.56 -14.88
CA SER A 8 31.46 31.17 -14.03
C SER A 8 30.09 30.50 -14.16
N LEU A 9 29.70 30.07 -15.36
CA LEU A 9 28.48 29.32 -15.58
C LEU A 9 28.59 27.88 -15.04
N ARG A 10 29.77 27.26 -15.09
CA ARG A 10 30.03 25.93 -14.51
C ARG A 10 29.97 25.96 -12.98
N SER A 11 30.46 27.01 -12.33
CA SER A 11 30.40 27.17 -10.87
C SER A 11 28.98 27.41 -10.38
N GLY A 12 28.17 28.21 -11.10
CA GLY A 12 26.74 28.41 -10.81
C GLY A 12 25.94 27.12 -10.90
N LEU A 13 26.12 26.35 -11.98
CA LEU A 13 25.44 25.05 -12.17
C LEU A 13 25.82 24.01 -11.11
N ARG A 14 27.07 23.99 -10.66
CA ARG A 14 27.54 23.11 -9.57
C ARG A 14 26.89 23.49 -8.23
N ASN A 15 26.74 24.77 -7.94
CA ASN A 15 26.06 25.23 -6.72
C ASN A 15 24.58 24.85 -6.70
N GLU A 16 23.87 25.05 -7.80
CA GLU A 16 22.45 24.65 -7.89
C GLU A 16 22.26 23.14 -7.74
N GLN A 17 23.14 22.34 -8.34
CA GLN A 17 23.12 20.88 -8.17
C GLN A 17 23.44 20.48 -6.74
N GLY A 18 24.40 21.13 -6.08
CA GLY A 18 24.73 20.88 -4.67
C GLY A 18 23.55 21.16 -3.75
N VAL A 19 22.85 22.28 -3.96
CA VAL A 19 21.65 22.64 -3.18
C VAL A 19 20.51 21.62 -3.41
N ALA A 20 20.30 21.17 -4.65
CA ALA A 20 19.28 20.18 -4.95
C ALA A 20 19.60 18.81 -4.30
N ILE A 21 20.84 18.37 -4.33
CA ILE A 21 21.27 17.14 -3.64
C ILE A 21 21.11 17.29 -2.13
N GLY A 22 21.53 18.42 -1.55
CA GLY A 22 21.37 18.71 -0.13
C GLY A 22 19.90 18.64 0.30
N GLY A 23 19.00 19.23 -0.48
CA GLY A 23 17.55 19.16 -0.23
C GLY A 23 17.00 17.72 -0.28
N ALA A 24 17.46 16.90 -1.24
CA ALA A 24 17.08 15.50 -1.32
C ALA A 24 17.55 14.70 -0.09
N VAL A 25 18.79 14.92 0.35
CA VAL A 25 19.33 14.28 1.56
C VAL A 25 18.53 14.69 2.80
N VAL A 26 18.21 15.98 2.96
CA VAL A 26 17.36 16.44 4.08
C VAL A 26 15.99 15.76 4.06
N ALA A 27 15.34 15.68 2.89
CA ALA A 27 14.04 15.02 2.74
C ALA A 27 14.12 13.54 3.15
N LEU A 28 15.16 12.82 2.71
CA LEU A 28 15.38 11.41 3.08
C LEU A 28 15.64 11.25 4.59
N VAL A 29 16.47 12.09 5.19
CA VAL A 29 16.76 12.06 6.63
C VAL A 29 15.48 12.29 7.43
N VAL A 30 14.67 13.28 7.06
CA VAL A 30 13.38 13.54 7.72
C VAL A 30 12.46 12.33 7.61
N ALA A 31 12.33 11.73 6.42
CA ALA A 31 11.52 10.53 6.22
C ALA A 31 11.97 9.37 7.10
N VAL A 32 13.27 9.07 7.13
CA VAL A 32 13.82 8.00 7.96
C VAL A 32 13.56 8.27 9.44
N LEU A 33 13.80 9.49 9.92
CA LEU A 33 13.57 9.85 11.34
C LEU A 33 12.09 9.73 11.73
N LEU A 34 11.16 10.18 10.87
CA LEU A 34 9.72 10.09 11.14
C LEU A 34 9.25 8.63 11.10
N TYR A 35 9.65 7.86 10.11
CA TYR A 35 9.16 6.51 9.88
C TYR A 35 9.76 5.50 10.87
N THR A 36 11.02 5.66 11.28
CA THR A 36 11.64 4.81 12.31
C THR A 36 11.13 5.07 13.73
N ARG A 37 10.28 6.08 13.92
CA ARG A 37 9.53 6.24 15.16
C ARG A 37 8.57 5.08 15.41
N PHE A 38 8.05 4.48 14.33
CA PHE A 38 7.24 3.27 14.39
C PHE A 38 8.13 2.03 14.45
N SER A 39 7.63 0.96 15.03
CA SER A 39 8.43 -0.24 15.25
C SER A 39 8.22 -1.27 14.15
N VAL A 40 9.31 -1.81 13.62
CA VAL A 40 9.28 -3.03 12.78
C VAL A 40 8.69 -4.24 13.54
N HIS A 41 8.51 -4.14 14.85
CA HIS A 41 7.87 -5.11 15.72
C HIS A 41 6.44 -4.70 16.12
N GLY A 42 5.86 -3.69 15.48
CA GLY A 42 4.47 -3.29 15.63
C GLY A 42 3.48 -4.40 15.28
N ASP A 43 2.21 -4.17 15.54
CA ASP A 43 1.15 -5.14 15.24
C ASP A 43 1.23 -5.62 13.79
N PHE A 44 0.77 -6.85 13.57
CA PHE A 44 0.67 -7.46 12.25
C PHE A 44 -0.79 -7.81 12.01
N ILE A 45 -1.39 -7.13 11.05
CA ILE A 45 -2.82 -7.20 10.80
C ILE A 45 -3.14 -8.10 9.60
N ARG A 46 -4.40 -8.49 9.53
CA ARG A 46 -4.93 -9.43 8.54
C ARG A 46 -4.62 -9.04 7.09
N ASP A 47 -4.81 -7.76 6.72
CA ASP A 47 -4.64 -7.32 5.34
C ASP A 47 -3.17 -7.35 4.89
N GLU A 48 -2.25 -7.06 5.80
CA GLU A 48 -0.80 -7.20 5.60
C GLU A 48 -0.40 -8.67 5.42
N ALA A 49 -1.05 -9.56 6.18
CA ALA A 49 -0.75 -10.97 6.17
C ALA A 49 -1.17 -11.68 4.86
N ILE A 50 -2.10 -11.09 4.07
CA ILE A 50 -2.46 -11.62 2.74
C ILE A 50 -1.22 -11.65 1.84
N TYR A 51 -0.54 -10.50 1.72
CA TYR A 51 0.66 -10.38 0.87
C TYR A 51 1.84 -11.16 1.43
N ALA A 52 2.03 -11.09 2.76
CA ALA A 52 3.12 -11.79 3.43
C ALA A 52 2.98 -13.30 3.27
N TYR A 53 1.79 -13.88 3.45
CA TYR A 53 1.54 -15.30 3.28
C TYR A 53 1.81 -15.76 1.84
N GLY A 54 1.21 -15.08 0.85
CA GLY A 54 1.47 -15.39 -0.55
C GLY A 54 2.96 -15.26 -0.92
N GLY A 55 3.63 -14.25 -0.37
CA GLY A 55 5.06 -14.02 -0.56
C GLY A 55 5.93 -15.12 0.06
N GLN A 56 5.65 -15.55 1.29
CA GLN A 56 6.32 -16.67 1.93
C GLN A 56 6.13 -17.97 1.15
N ARG A 57 4.89 -18.29 0.76
CA ARG A 57 4.59 -19.49 -0.03
C ARG A 57 5.35 -19.53 -1.35
N LEU A 58 5.47 -18.38 -2.02
CA LEU A 58 6.28 -18.26 -3.23
C LEU A 58 7.77 -18.47 -2.92
N ALA A 59 8.26 -17.85 -1.87
CA ALA A 59 9.66 -17.91 -1.50
C ALA A 59 10.07 -19.27 -0.93
N ASP A 60 9.21 -19.94 -0.13
CA ASP A 60 9.51 -21.19 0.58
C ASP A 60 9.30 -22.41 -0.30
N ASP A 61 8.19 -22.44 -1.01
CA ASP A 61 7.71 -23.64 -1.68
C ASP A 61 7.59 -23.48 -3.19
N GLY A 62 7.89 -22.30 -3.72
CA GLY A 62 7.75 -21.99 -5.14
C GLY A 62 6.29 -21.94 -5.62
N VAL A 63 5.32 -21.90 -4.71
CA VAL A 63 3.88 -21.83 -5.06
C VAL A 63 3.55 -20.44 -5.54
N ALA A 64 3.04 -20.34 -6.78
CA ALA A 64 2.71 -19.05 -7.38
C ALA A 64 1.60 -18.33 -6.58
N PRO A 65 1.63 -16.99 -6.52
CA PRO A 65 0.50 -16.21 -6.01
C PRO A 65 -0.82 -16.67 -6.64
N TYR A 66 -1.93 -16.53 -5.93
CA TYR A 66 -3.29 -16.99 -6.28
C TYR A 66 -3.51 -18.51 -6.20
N GLN A 67 -2.48 -19.34 -6.29
CA GLN A 67 -2.57 -20.76 -5.93
C GLN A 67 -2.52 -20.96 -4.40
N SER A 68 -1.71 -20.14 -3.71
CA SER A 68 -1.58 -20.20 -2.26
C SER A 68 -2.65 -19.41 -1.51
N ILE A 69 -3.10 -18.30 -2.08
CA ILE A 69 -4.14 -17.43 -1.50
C ILE A 69 -4.95 -16.75 -2.60
N PHE A 70 -6.28 -16.78 -2.48
CA PHE A 70 -7.16 -16.01 -3.34
C PHE A 70 -7.12 -14.54 -2.91
N ASP A 71 -6.48 -13.70 -3.73
CA ASP A 71 -6.35 -12.26 -3.49
C ASP A 71 -6.94 -11.48 -4.67
N PRO A 72 -7.93 -10.60 -4.47
CA PRO A 72 -8.50 -9.79 -5.55
C PRO A 72 -7.59 -8.68 -6.07
N LYS A 73 -6.41 -8.51 -5.51
CA LYS A 73 -5.46 -7.46 -5.90
C LYS A 73 -4.39 -7.99 -6.86
N THR A 74 -3.70 -7.11 -7.54
CA THR A 74 -2.63 -7.46 -8.47
C THR A 74 -1.34 -7.88 -7.74
N PRO A 75 -0.43 -8.69 -8.35
CA PRO A 75 0.50 -9.53 -7.61
C PRO A 75 1.80 -8.86 -7.13
N LEU A 76 2.08 -7.60 -7.51
CA LEU A 76 3.41 -7.02 -7.28
C LEU A 76 3.74 -6.85 -5.79
N ALA A 77 2.73 -6.55 -4.93
CA ALA A 77 2.95 -6.49 -3.49
C ALA A 77 3.37 -7.87 -2.93
N THR A 78 2.76 -8.95 -3.40
CA THR A 78 3.12 -10.32 -3.04
C THR A 78 4.53 -10.69 -3.53
N PHE A 79 4.93 -10.27 -4.74
CA PHE A 79 6.30 -10.44 -5.23
C PHE A 79 7.33 -9.67 -4.39
N LEU A 80 7.01 -8.46 -3.94
CA LEU A 80 7.88 -7.70 -3.02
C LEU A 80 7.99 -8.41 -1.67
N CYS A 81 6.91 -9.02 -1.16
CA CYS A 81 6.96 -9.84 0.04
C CYS A 81 7.82 -11.10 -0.17
N ALA A 82 7.69 -11.77 -1.31
CA ALA A 82 8.53 -12.93 -1.64
C ALA A 82 10.02 -12.56 -1.69
N PHE A 83 10.34 -11.42 -2.30
CA PHE A 83 11.71 -10.89 -2.31
C PHE A 83 12.21 -10.64 -0.88
N GLY A 84 11.42 -9.97 -0.03
CA GLY A 84 11.78 -9.71 1.36
C GLY A 84 11.98 -11.01 2.16
N ALA A 85 11.08 -12.00 2.01
CA ALA A 85 11.20 -13.30 2.66
C ALA A 85 12.47 -14.04 2.22
N ALA A 86 12.74 -14.11 0.91
CA ALA A 86 13.94 -14.74 0.36
C ALA A 86 15.24 -14.09 0.87
N VAL A 87 15.29 -12.75 0.93
CA VAL A 87 16.43 -12.02 1.50
C VAL A 87 16.57 -12.34 2.99
N GLY A 88 15.47 -12.36 3.75
CA GLY A 88 15.47 -12.69 5.17
C GLY A 88 16.13 -14.05 5.44
N ARG A 89 15.74 -15.07 4.68
CA ARG A 89 16.35 -16.40 4.76
C ARG A 89 17.82 -16.40 4.38
N LEU A 90 18.16 -15.76 3.28
CA LEU A 90 19.54 -15.72 2.78
C LEU A 90 20.52 -15.14 3.81
N ILE A 91 20.10 -14.12 4.57
CA ILE A 91 20.94 -13.47 5.58
C ILE A 91 20.68 -13.95 7.01
N GLY A 92 19.83 -14.98 7.22
CA GLY A 92 19.51 -15.54 8.53
C GLY A 92 18.74 -14.56 9.44
N ARG A 93 17.87 -13.74 8.88
CA ARG A 93 17.01 -12.79 9.60
C ARG A 93 15.54 -13.15 9.44
N SER A 94 14.70 -12.63 10.35
CA SER A 94 13.24 -12.81 10.26
C SER A 94 12.71 -12.34 8.89
N GLU A 95 11.99 -13.23 8.21
CA GLU A 95 11.38 -12.94 6.90
C GLU A 95 10.42 -11.76 7.00
N LEU A 96 9.54 -11.75 8.01
CA LEU A 96 8.59 -10.65 8.21
C LEU A 96 9.30 -9.30 8.44
N THR A 97 10.42 -9.29 9.16
CA THR A 97 11.25 -8.09 9.33
C THR A 97 11.79 -7.61 7.99
N MET A 98 12.27 -8.51 7.16
CA MET A 98 12.83 -8.14 5.84
C MET A 98 11.73 -7.72 4.85
N ILE A 99 10.56 -8.36 4.89
CA ILE A 99 9.38 -7.90 4.16
C ILE A 99 9.07 -6.45 4.54
N ARG A 100 8.95 -6.14 5.83
CA ARG A 100 8.67 -4.78 6.33
C ARG A 100 9.73 -3.77 5.87
N LEU A 101 11.01 -4.14 5.88
CA LEU A 101 12.10 -3.27 5.40
C LEU A 101 12.02 -2.98 3.89
N VAL A 102 11.52 -3.89 3.07
CA VAL A 102 11.27 -3.64 1.63
C VAL A 102 10.19 -2.56 1.46
N PHE A 103 9.09 -2.63 2.22
CA PHE A 103 8.03 -1.62 2.16
C PHE A 103 8.46 -0.29 2.77
N PHE A 104 9.24 -0.31 3.85
CA PHE A 104 9.88 0.88 4.39
C PHE A 104 10.77 1.58 3.35
N LEU A 105 11.58 0.83 2.61
CA LEU A 105 12.39 1.38 1.53
C LEU A 105 11.51 2.03 0.45
N CYS A 106 10.40 1.39 0.06
CA CYS A 106 9.43 1.98 -0.87
C CYS A 106 8.86 3.30 -0.34
N SER A 107 8.54 3.38 0.96
CA SER A 107 8.02 4.59 1.61
C SER A 107 9.04 5.74 1.58
N VAL A 108 10.28 5.45 1.96
CA VAL A 108 11.38 6.45 1.94
C VAL A 108 11.67 6.92 0.51
N LEU A 109 11.70 6.00 -0.45
CA LEU A 109 11.88 6.34 -1.86
C LEU A 109 10.70 7.13 -2.44
N ALA A 110 9.46 6.93 -1.92
CA ALA A 110 8.31 7.75 -2.31
C ALA A 110 8.51 9.23 -1.91
N VAL A 111 9.09 9.51 -0.73
CA VAL A 111 9.44 10.88 -0.31
C VAL A 111 10.47 11.50 -1.28
N LEU A 112 11.49 10.73 -1.67
CA LEU A 112 12.45 11.16 -2.68
C LEU A 112 11.80 11.43 -4.04
N ALA A 113 10.88 10.56 -4.45
CA ALA A 113 10.14 10.71 -5.70
C ALA A 113 9.28 11.99 -5.70
N ILE A 114 8.62 12.32 -4.58
CA ILE A 114 7.90 13.59 -4.38
C ILE A 114 8.86 14.78 -4.53
N TYR A 115 10.05 14.70 -3.90
CA TYR A 115 11.06 15.75 -4.03
C TYR A 115 11.45 15.97 -5.50
N LEU A 116 11.78 14.89 -6.21
CA LEU A 116 12.21 14.96 -7.62
C LEU A 116 11.09 15.51 -8.52
N LEU A 117 9.86 15.07 -8.30
CA LEU A 117 8.68 15.57 -9.03
C LEU A 117 8.48 17.07 -8.75
N ALA A 118 8.50 17.48 -7.49
CA ALA A 118 8.30 18.87 -7.07
C ALA A 118 9.39 19.80 -7.61
N VAL A 119 10.68 19.40 -7.56
CA VAL A 119 11.77 20.16 -8.21
C VAL A 119 11.48 20.34 -9.70
N ARG A 120 11.01 19.30 -10.38
CA ARG A 120 10.73 19.35 -11.82
C ARG A 120 9.55 20.25 -12.15
N VAL A 121 8.47 20.16 -11.35
CA VAL A 121 7.20 20.86 -11.59
C VAL A 121 7.29 22.33 -11.18
N PHE A 122 7.83 22.61 -9.99
CA PHE A 122 7.88 23.96 -9.43
C PHE A 122 9.18 24.71 -9.76
N ARG A 123 10.22 24.01 -10.24
CA ARG A 123 11.56 24.57 -10.45
C ARG A 123 12.12 25.28 -9.21
N SER A 124 11.77 24.76 -8.03
CA SER A 124 12.12 25.32 -6.72
C SER A 124 12.55 24.20 -5.78
N VAL A 125 13.78 24.24 -5.32
CA VAL A 125 14.29 23.32 -4.29
C VAL A 125 13.56 23.53 -2.97
N LEU A 126 13.26 24.78 -2.62
CA LEU A 126 12.57 25.13 -1.38
C LEU A 126 11.12 24.57 -1.38
N GLY A 127 10.37 24.76 -2.48
CA GLY A 127 9.04 24.19 -2.61
C GLY A 127 9.06 22.66 -2.61
N ALA A 128 10.08 22.05 -3.21
CA ALA A 128 10.26 20.62 -3.22
C ALA A 128 10.56 20.04 -1.82
N LEU A 129 11.38 20.74 -1.04
CA LEU A 129 11.64 20.36 0.36
C LEU A 129 10.36 20.40 1.19
N VAL A 130 9.56 21.49 1.07
CA VAL A 130 8.25 21.58 1.75
C VAL A 130 7.34 20.42 1.34
N ALA A 131 7.18 20.16 0.02
CA ALA A 131 6.35 19.06 -0.45
C ALA A 131 6.79 17.71 0.15
N SER A 132 8.09 17.45 0.19
CA SER A 132 8.64 16.18 0.72
C SER A 132 8.44 16.05 2.22
N VAL A 133 8.65 17.12 2.99
CA VAL A 133 8.43 17.12 4.45
C VAL A 133 6.94 16.96 4.76
N VAL A 134 6.05 17.66 4.05
CA VAL A 134 4.60 17.49 4.20
C VAL A 134 4.18 16.06 3.88
N PHE A 135 4.69 15.47 2.79
CA PHE A 135 4.37 14.09 2.46
C PHE A 135 4.86 13.11 3.54
N ALA A 136 6.09 13.27 4.02
CA ALA A 136 6.65 12.45 5.09
C ALA A 136 5.86 12.60 6.42
N SER A 137 5.15 13.72 6.59
CA SER A 137 4.41 14.07 7.80
C SER A 137 2.98 13.49 7.86
N PHE A 138 2.50 12.79 6.81
CA PHE A 138 1.21 12.11 6.88
C PHE A 138 1.29 10.92 7.83
N PHE A 139 0.65 11.07 8.97
CA PHE A 139 0.79 10.16 10.12
C PHE A 139 0.49 8.70 9.79
N TYR A 140 -0.64 8.42 9.11
CA TYR A 140 -1.05 7.05 8.81
C TYR A 140 -0.08 6.38 7.83
N PHE A 141 0.36 7.10 6.80
CA PHE A 141 1.38 6.60 5.86
C PHE A 141 2.72 6.33 6.56
N ALA A 142 3.11 7.20 7.48
CA ALA A 142 4.33 7.01 8.28
C ALA A 142 4.22 5.76 9.17
N SER A 143 3.05 5.51 9.79
CA SER A 143 2.84 4.32 10.62
C SER A 143 2.91 3.03 9.81
N ASP A 144 2.29 2.99 8.63
CA ASP A 144 2.29 1.82 7.77
C ASP A 144 3.65 1.54 7.11
N SER A 145 4.54 2.54 7.06
CA SER A 145 5.86 2.41 6.42
C SER A 145 6.72 1.28 7.00
N LEU A 146 6.62 0.99 8.30
CA LEU A 146 7.38 -0.05 9.00
C LEU A 146 6.52 -1.18 9.57
N THR A 147 5.21 -0.98 9.67
CA THR A 147 4.30 -2.03 10.17
C THR A 147 3.73 -2.88 9.04
N GLY A 148 3.68 -2.37 7.78
CA GLY A 148 3.20 -3.09 6.60
C GLY A 148 3.79 -4.49 6.40
N PRO A 149 3.47 -5.21 5.35
CA PRO A 149 3.31 -4.72 3.96
C PRO A 149 1.90 -4.20 3.62
N ASP A 150 1.80 -3.02 3.03
CA ASP A 150 0.60 -2.54 2.37
C ASP A 150 0.85 -2.31 0.87
N ALA A 151 -0.04 -2.83 0.00
CA ALA A 151 0.12 -2.72 -1.44
C ALA A 151 0.19 -1.28 -1.93
N LYS A 152 -0.55 -0.36 -1.31
CA LYS A 152 -0.64 1.03 -1.79
C LYS A 152 0.65 1.82 -1.55
N THR A 153 1.50 1.39 -0.59
CA THR A 153 2.81 2.02 -0.35
C THR A 153 3.73 1.98 -1.58
N PRO A 154 4.07 0.83 -2.18
CA PRO A 154 4.82 0.81 -3.44
C PRO A 154 4.01 1.40 -4.61
N GLY A 155 2.67 1.35 -4.55
CA GLY A 155 1.79 2.00 -5.52
C GLY A 155 2.02 3.51 -5.58
N VAL A 156 2.13 4.20 -4.45
CA VAL A 156 2.48 5.64 -4.37
C VAL A 156 3.85 5.89 -4.98
N LEU A 157 4.87 5.11 -4.64
CA LEU A 157 6.21 5.26 -5.20
C LEU A 157 6.20 5.20 -6.72
N PHE A 158 5.61 4.14 -7.30
CA PHE A 158 5.61 3.96 -8.75
C PHE A 158 4.76 5.01 -9.46
N SER A 159 3.63 5.41 -8.87
CA SER A 159 2.77 6.48 -9.43
C SER A 159 3.48 7.82 -9.46
N VAL A 160 4.16 8.22 -8.37
CA VAL A 160 4.88 9.49 -8.30
C VAL A 160 6.08 9.49 -9.24
N LEU A 161 6.82 8.39 -9.35
CA LEU A 161 7.89 8.25 -10.32
C LEU A 161 7.35 8.31 -11.77
N ALA A 162 6.19 7.69 -12.04
CA ALA A 162 5.54 7.78 -13.34
C ALA A 162 5.17 9.24 -13.69
N MET A 163 4.63 10.00 -12.73
CA MET A 163 4.39 11.43 -12.88
C MET A 163 5.69 12.23 -13.14
N TRP A 164 6.77 11.90 -12.45
CA TRP A 164 8.07 12.56 -12.63
C TRP A 164 8.62 12.35 -14.05
N PHE A 165 8.56 11.12 -14.57
CA PHE A 165 8.97 10.81 -15.94
C PHE A 165 8.02 11.47 -16.96
N ALA A 166 6.71 11.50 -16.72
CA ALA A 166 5.75 12.21 -17.56
C ALA A 166 6.05 13.72 -17.62
N ALA A 167 6.33 14.36 -16.47
CA ALA A 167 6.71 15.78 -16.40
C ALA A 167 8.05 16.07 -17.12
N ARG A 168 8.90 15.06 -17.32
CA ARG A 168 10.14 15.11 -18.13
C ARG A 168 9.93 14.73 -19.58
N ARG A 169 8.68 14.38 -19.96
CA ARG A 169 8.32 13.87 -21.30
C ARG A 169 9.03 12.57 -21.69
N GLN A 170 9.44 11.79 -20.70
CA GLN A 170 10.05 10.47 -20.89
C GLN A 170 8.94 9.40 -20.87
N TRP A 171 8.11 9.41 -21.90
CA TRP A 171 6.85 8.71 -21.98
C TRP A 171 6.95 7.20 -21.80
N PHE A 172 7.98 6.57 -22.34
CA PHE A 172 8.21 5.14 -22.19
C PHE A 172 8.38 4.74 -20.70
N TRP A 173 9.26 5.45 -19.98
CA TRP A 173 9.50 5.16 -18.56
C TRP A 173 8.31 5.52 -17.68
N SER A 174 7.57 6.58 -18.04
CA SER A 174 6.29 6.88 -17.39
C SER A 174 5.31 5.73 -17.53
N GLY A 175 5.24 5.11 -18.73
CA GLY A 175 4.44 3.92 -18.98
C GLY A 175 4.89 2.71 -18.15
N VAL A 176 6.19 2.40 -18.12
CA VAL A 176 6.75 1.28 -17.32
C VAL A 176 6.33 1.40 -15.85
N LEU A 177 6.49 2.58 -15.27
CA LEU A 177 6.17 2.82 -13.86
C LEU A 177 4.67 2.85 -13.59
N ALA A 178 3.86 3.35 -14.52
CA ALA A 178 2.40 3.24 -14.42
C ALA A 178 1.92 1.79 -14.53
N GLY A 179 2.58 0.97 -15.35
CA GLY A 179 2.35 -0.49 -15.41
C GLY A 179 2.74 -1.21 -14.12
N LEU A 180 3.84 -0.84 -13.48
CA LEU A 180 4.20 -1.35 -12.16
C LEU A 180 3.19 -0.91 -11.09
N ALA A 181 2.73 0.35 -11.12
CA ALA A 181 1.68 0.82 -10.21
C ALA A 181 0.37 0.02 -10.38
N LEU A 182 -0.06 -0.23 -11.63
CA LEU A 182 -1.19 -1.10 -11.95
C LEU A 182 -1.03 -2.51 -11.39
N LEU A 183 0.18 -3.08 -11.45
CA LEU A 183 0.49 -4.41 -10.90
C LEU A 183 0.56 -4.44 -9.37
N VAL A 184 0.56 -3.30 -8.71
CA VAL A 184 0.39 -3.19 -7.25
C VAL A 184 -1.08 -3.14 -6.87
N TRP A 185 -1.88 -2.34 -7.59
CA TRP A 185 -3.29 -2.13 -7.31
C TRP A 185 -4.01 -1.62 -8.57
N GLN A 186 -5.07 -2.34 -9.00
CA GLN A 186 -5.74 -2.10 -10.30
C GLN A 186 -6.19 -0.64 -10.51
N PRO A 187 -6.75 0.09 -9.51
CA PRO A 187 -7.19 1.47 -9.73
C PRO A 187 -6.09 2.44 -10.16
N LEU A 188 -4.83 2.10 -9.94
CA LEU A 188 -3.71 2.93 -10.40
C LEU A 188 -3.54 2.93 -11.94
N ILE A 189 -4.36 2.17 -12.68
CA ILE A 189 -4.50 2.29 -14.14
C ILE A 189 -4.91 3.71 -14.57
N LEU A 190 -5.55 4.47 -13.69
CA LEU A 190 -5.96 5.85 -13.96
C LEU A 190 -4.76 6.76 -14.31
N TYR A 191 -3.59 6.50 -13.74
CA TYR A 191 -2.36 7.21 -14.12
C TYR A 191 -1.99 6.93 -15.58
N LEU A 192 -2.06 5.67 -16.00
CA LEU A 192 -1.78 5.28 -17.38
C LEU A 192 -2.72 5.98 -18.35
N LEU A 193 -4.03 6.03 -18.03
CA LEU A 193 -5.03 6.71 -18.86
C LEU A 193 -4.70 8.20 -19.03
N VAL A 194 -4.40 8.91 -17.93
CA VAL A 194 -3.99 10.32 -18.00
C VAL A 194 -2.75 10.50 -18.86
N PHE A 195 -1.71 9.67 -18.67
CA PHE A 195 -0.45 9.84 -19.41
C PHE A 195 -0.62 9.55 -20.90
N VAL A 196 -1.45 8.59 -21.30
CA VAL A 196 -1.80 8.35 -22.71
C VAL A 196 -2.47 9.58 -23.31
N VAL A 197 -3.45 10.15 -22.60
CA VAL A 197 -4.16 11.36 -23.05
C VAL A 197 -3.21 12.56 -23.12
N VAL A 198 -2.43 12.80 -22.05
CA VAL A 198 -1.47 13.92 -22.02
C VAL A 198 -0.42 13.79 -23.12
N ALA A 199 0.08 12.57 -23.38
CA ALA A 199 1.05 12.31 -24.45
C ALA A 199 0.47 12.62 -25.84
N LEU A 200 -0.83 12.36 -26.05
CA LEU A 200 -1.53 12.74 -27.29
C LEU A 200 -1.55 14.27 -27.50
N PHE A 201 -1.82 15.04 -26.44
CA PHE A 201 -1.99 16.50 -26.57
C PHE A 201 -0.68 17.29 -26.47
N VAL A 202 0.30 16.81 -25.71
CA VAL A 202 1.53 17.57 -25.38
C VAL A 202 2.76 17.04 -26.13
N GLY A 203 2.77 15.77 -26.53
CA GLY A 203 3.94 15.09 -27.08
C GLY A 203 4.46 15.61 -28.43
N GLY A 204 3.66 16.40 -29.15
CA GLY A 204 4.00 16.88 -30.52
C GLY A 204 4.54 18.31 -30.63
N ARG A 205 4.64 19.06 -29.52
CA ARG A 205 4.88 20.52 -29.55
C ARG A 205 6.30 21.00 -29.78
N ASP A 206 7.30 20.13 -29.75
CA ASP A 206 8.72 20.55 -29.75
C ASP A 206 9.34 20.70 -31.15
N VAL A 207 8.56 20.49 -32.22
CA VAL A 207 9.03 20.70 -33.61
C VAL A 207 7.87 21.18 -34.48
N GLU A 208 8.09 22.22 -35.26
CA GLU A 208 7.15 22.83 -36.24
C GLU A 208 6.61 21.87 -37.33
N SER A 209 6.93 20.59 -37.27
CA SER A 209 6.42 19.61 -38.23
C SER A 209 5.00 19.17 -37.89
N SER A 210 4.06 19.53 -38.75
CA SER A 210 2.61 19.27 -38.77
C SER A 210 2.19 17.79 -38.84
N ASN A 211 3.01 16.85 -38.43
CA ASN A 211 2.74 15.42 -38.61
C ASN A 211 2.02 14.82 -37.39
N GLY A 212 0.71 14.66 -37.47
CA GLY A 212 -0.13 13.96 -36.46
C GLY A 212 0.37 12.56 -36.07
N ARG A 213 1.20 11.91 -36.90
CA ARG A 213 1.85 10.64 -36.62
C ARG A 213 2.75 10.64 -35.36
N ARG A 214 3.26 11.81 -34.94
CA ARG A 214 4.17 11.91 -33.79
C ARG A 214 3.42 11.80 -32.46
N HIS A 215 2.21 12.34 -32.37
CA HIS A 215 1.37 12.25 -31.17
C HIS A 215 1.02 10.79 -30.84
N TRP A 216 0.63 10.01 -31.84
CA TRP A 216 0.35 8.58 -31.67
C TRP A 216 1.59 7.77 -31.23
N ARG A 217 2.79 8.14 -31.72
CA ARG A 217 4.03 7.48 -31.30
C ARG A 217 4.35 7.72 -29.82
N THR A 218 4.10 8.92 -29.31
CA THR A 218 4.33 9.23 -27.88
C THR A 218 3.36 8.47 -26.98
N SER A 219 2.07 8.43 -27.31
CA SER A 219 1.08 7.65 -26.57
C SER A 219 1.33 6.14 -26.71
N GLY A 220 1.70 5.68 -27.90
CA GLY A 220 2.14 4.29 -28.14
C GLY A 220 3.35 3.92 -27.27
N SER A 221 4.28 4.87 -27.06
CA SER A 221 5.43 4.67 -26.17
C SER A 221 5.03 4.49 -24.71
N VAL A 222 4.01 5.23 -24.22
CA VAL A 222 3.44 5.02 -22.87
C VAL A 222 2.84 3.63 -22.74
N LEU A 223 1.99 3.24 -23.71
CA LEU A 223 1.34 1.92 -23.71
C LEU A 223 2.36 0.78 -23.80
N LEU A 224 3.35 0.91 -24.68
CA LEU A 224 4.42 -0.09 -24.81
C LEU A 224 5.21 -0.22 -23.49
N GLY A 225 5.53 0.91 -22.86
CA GLY A 225 6.18 0.90 -21.55
C GLY A 225 5.37 0.16 -20.50
N ALA A 226 4.05 0.42 -20.40
CA ALA A 226 3.18 -0.25 -19.44
C ALA A 226 2.98 -1.74 -19.75
N LEU A 227 2.97 -2.11 -21.03
CA LEU A 227 2.80 -3.50 -21.45
C LEU A 227 3.95 -4.40 -20.98
N ILE A 228 5.18 -3.89 -20.88
CA ILE A 228 6.35 -4.70 -20.50
C ILE A 228 6.19 -5.38 -19.15
N PRO A 229 5.99 -4.64 -18.01
CA PRO A 229 5.83 -5.30 -16.72
C PRO A 229 4.57 -6.18 -16.66
N VAL A 230 3.49 -5.80 -17.33
CA VAL A 230 2.26 -6.61 -17.40
C VAL A 230 2.51 -7.91 -18.17
N ALA A 231 3.20 -7.85 -19.32
CA ALA A 231 3.53 -9.03 -20.10
C ALA A 231 4.49 -9.98 -19.36
N ILE A 232 5.51 -9.43 -18.70
CA ILE A 232 6.44 -10.23 -17.87
C ILE A 232 5.66 -10.97 -16.78
N THR A 233 4.72 -10.28 -16.12
CA THR A 233 3.86 -10.88 -15.09
C THR A 233 2.96 -11.97 -15.67
N GLY A 234 2.32 -11.72 -16.82
CA GLY A 234 1.49 -12.72 -17.50
C GLY A 234 2.28 -13.95 -17.95
N ILE A 235 3.49 -13.76 -18.50
CA ILE A 235 4.41 -14.84 -18.87
C ILE A 235 4.83 -15.66 -17.65
N TYR A 236 5.15 -15.00 -16.54
CA TYR A 236 5.48 -15.69 -15.29
C TYR A 236 4.34 -16.62 -14.85
N PHE A 237 3.10 -16.13 -14.80
CA PHE A 237 1.95 -16.96 -14.40
C PHE A 237 1.66 -18.08 -15.41
N ALA A 238 1.87 -17.85 -16.70
CA ALA A 238 1.73 -18.89 -17.72
C ALA A 238 2.76 -20.03 -17.53
N ILE A 239 4.04 -19.67 -17.28
CA ILE A 239 5.10 -20.65 -17.02
C ILE A 239 4.86 -21.39 -15.70
N ALA A 240 4.38 -20.70 -14.66
CA ALA A 240 4.07 -21.29 -13.36
C ALA A 240 2.76 -22.14 -13.37
N GLY A 241 2.05 -22.23 -14.48
CA GLY A 241 0.76 -22.94 -14.56
C GLY A 241 -0.38 -22.30 -13.76
N ALA A 242 -0.23 -21.03 -13.37
CA ALA A 242 -1.16 -20.29 -12.51
C ALA A 242 -1.90 -19.15 -13.24
N PHE A 243 -1.87 -19.13 -14.58
CA PHE A 243 -2.46 -18.04 -15.37
C PHE A 243 -3.99 -17.95 -15.18
N GLY A 244 -4.68 -19.11 -15.11
CA GLY A 244 -6.12 -19.14 -14.82
C GLY A 244 -6.46 -18.55 -13.46
N ASP A 245 -5.71 -18.93 -12.41
CA ASP A 245 -5.87 -18.41 -11.04
C ASP A 245 -5.61 -16.91 -10.96
N PHE A 246 -4.60 -16.43 -11.68
CA PHE A 246 -4.29 -15.00 -11.79
C PHE A 246 -5.44 -14.23 -12.44
N VAL A 247 -5.94 -14.70 -13.59
CA VAL A 247 -7.05 -14.06 -14.31
C VAL A 247 -8.32 -14.09 -13.46
N GLU A 248 -8.64 -15.23 -12.86
CA GLU A 248 -9.82 -15.35 -11.98
C GLU A 248 -9.75 -14.38 -10.82
N SER A 249 -8.65 -14.37 -10.06
CA SER A 249 -8.54 -13.61 -8.81
C SER A 249 -8.35 -12.12 -9.05
N ALA A 250 -7.43 -11.73 -9.96
CA ALA A 250 -7.01 -10.34 -10.13
C ALA A 250 -7.83 -9.55 -11.18
N LEU A 251 -8.55 -10.24 -12.08
CA LEU A 251 -9.30 -9.58 -13.15
C LEU A 251 -10.80 -9.91 -13.10
N VAL A 252 -11.18 -11.19 -13.09
CA VAL A 252 -12.60 -11.56 -13.16
C VAL A 252 -13.33 -11.21 -11.87
N PHE A 253 -12.82 -11.66 -10.72
CA PHE A 253 -13.46 -11.42 -9.43
C PHE A 253 -13.63 -9.92 -9.11
N PRO A 254 -12.63 -9.02 -9.28
CA PRO A 254 -12.82 -7.60 -9.03
C PRO A 254 -13.89 -6.93 -9.88
N LEU A 255 -14.15 -7.47 -11.08
CA LEU A 255 -15.15 -6.94 -12.00
C LEU A 255 -16.56 -7.51 -11.77
N THR A 256 -16.68 -8.75 -11.29
CA THR A 256 -17.94 -9.48 -11.28
C THR A 256 -18.34 -10.02 -9.91
N GLY A 257 -17.38 -10.32 -9.03
CA GLY A 257 -17.59 -11.02 -7.77
C GLY A 257 -17.54 -10.12 -6.54
N VAL A 258 -16.90 -8.93 -6.61
CA VAL A 258 -16.81 -8.02 -5.47
C VAL A 258 -18.22 -7.55 -5.09
N GLN A 259 -18.61 -7.90 -3.89
CA GLN A 259 -19.83 -7.36 -3.29
C GLN A 259 -19.51 -5.95 -2.78
N ARG A 260 -19.80 -4.95 -3.62
CA ARG A 260 -19.89 -3.58 -3.18
C ARG A 260 -21.21 -3.43 -2.42
N GLY A 261 -21.15 -2.93 -1.19
CA GLY A 261 -22.36 -2.57 -0.45
C GLY A 261 -23.23 -1.64 -1.30
N SER A 262 -24.52 -1.58 -1.05
CA SER A 262 -25.43 -0.58 -1.64
C SER A 262 -25.17 0.83 -1.07
N GLU A 263 -23.88 1.16 -0.90
CA GLU A 263 -23.44 2.38 -0.24
C GLU A 263 -23.67 3.58 -1.17
N THR A 264 -24.32 4.60 -0.62
CA THR A 264 -24.63 5.81 -1.36
C THR A 264 -23.38 6.69 -1.49
N PHE A 265 -23.34 7.56 -2.50
CA PHE A 265 -22.30 8.58 -2.65
C PHE A 265 -22.05 9.38 -1.36
N ASP A 266 -23.12 9.75 -0.65
CA ASP A 266 -23.05 10.44 0.63
C ASP A 266 -22.36 9.60 1.72
N HIS A 267 -22.54 8.27 1.72
CA HIS A 267 -21.81 7.37 2.60
C HIS A 267 -20.30 7.43 2.34
N HIS A 268 -19.87 7.31 1.07
CA HIS A 268 -18.44 7.40 0.72
C HIS A 268 -17.82 8.74 1.09
N VAL A 269 -18.52 9.86 0.83
CA VAL A 269 -18.05 11.20 1.23
C VAL A 269 -17.85 11.28 2.75
N ARG A 270 -18.82 10.81 3.55
CA ARG A 270 -18.69 10.80 5.02
C ARG A 270 -17.59 9.86 5.48
N LEU A 271 -17.46 8.69 4.86
CA LEU A 271 -16.42 7.73 5.21
C LEU A 271 -15.03 8.30 4.95
N ILE A 272 -14.79 8.91 3.77
CA ILE A 272 -13.54 9.58 3.44
C ILE A 272 -13.25 10.68 4.45
N PHE A 273 -14.21 11.57 4.72
CA PHE A 273 -14.05 12.65 5.67
C PHE A 273 -13.71 12.14 7.08
N ASN A 274 -14.47 11.18 7.57
CA ASN A 274 -14.22 10.57 8.89
C ASN A 274 -12.85 9.91 8.94
N THR A 275 -12.44 9.16 7.91
CA THR A 275 -11.13 8.51 7.83
C THR A 275 -9.99 9.52 7.86
N ILE A 276 -10.08 10.61 7.08
CA ILE A 276 -9.05 11.66 7.07
C ILE A 276 -8.93 12.31 8.46
N HIS A 277 -10.02 12.58 9.14
CA HIS A 277 -9.99 13.30 10.43
C HIS A 277 -9.74 12.37 11.63
N HIS A 278 -10.17 11.10 11.54
CA HIS A 278 -10.00 10.13 12.63
C HIS A 278 -8.66 9.38 12.53
N ASP A 279 -8.34 8.80 11.35
CA ASP A 279 -7.17 7.92 11.22
C ASP A 279 -5.88 8.70 10.92
N TYR A 280 -5.98 9.82 10.22
CA TYR A 280 -4.83 10.71 9.97
C TYR A 280 -4.66 11.78 11.05
N HIS A 281 -5.61 11.88 11.98
CA HIS A 281 -5.60 12.87 13.07
C HIS A 281 -5.30 14.29 12.53
N PHE A 282 -4.40 15.03 13.23
CA PHE A 282 -4.06 16.40 12.84
C PHE A 282 -3.31 16.48 11.50
N SER A 283 -2.67 15.39 11.04
CA SER A 283 -2.04 15.38 9.72
C SER A 283 -3.06 15.32 8.58
N GLY A 284 -4.33 14.96 8.84
CA GLY A 284 -5.43 15.06 7.88
C GLY A 284 -5.65 16.49 7.38
N ALA A 285 -5.49 17.49 8.26
CA ALA A 285 -5.59 18.90 7.88
C ALA A 285 -4.55 19.32 6.82
N LEU A 286 -3.38 18.65 6.78
CA LEU A 286 -2.39 18.88 5.71
C LEU A 286 -2.90 18.41 4.35
N LEU A 287 -3.68 17.31 4.32
CA LEU A 287 -4.26 16.83 3.08
C LEU A 287 -5.33 17.80 2.58
N ASP A 288 -6.25 18.23 3.43
CA ASP A 288 -7.31 19.17 3.08
C ASP A 288 -6.73 20.49 2.59
N ALA A 289 -5.85 21.10 3.38
CA ALA A 289 -5.16 22.35 3.00
C ALA A 289 -4.38 22.18 1.69
N GLY A 290 -3.73 21.04 1.52
CA GLY A 290 -2.93 20.75 0.34
C GLY A 290 -3.75 20.59 -0.93
N LEU A 291 -4.89 19.91 -0.86
CA LEU A 291 -5.80 19.80 -2.00
C LEU A 291 -6.39 21.18 -2.39
N ILE A 292 -6.75 22.01 -1.42
CA ILE A 292 -7.18 23.40 -1.66
C ILE A 292 -6.03 24.18 -2.31
N CYS A 293 -4.80 24.08 -1.78
CA CYS A 293 -3.63 24.74 -2.38
C CYS A 293 -3.38 24.28 -3.82
N LEU A 294 -3.57 23.00 -4.13
CA LEU A 294 -3.43 22.49 -5.51
C LEU A 294 -4.46 23.14 -6.46
N VAL A 295 -5.72 23.23 -6.04
CA VAL A 295 -6.75 23.92 -6.83
C VAL A 295 -6.38 25.38 -7.06
N LEU A 296 -5.94 26.09 -6.02
CA LEU A 296 -5.50 27.48 -6.12
C LEU A 296 -4.29 27.63 -7.06
N LEU A 297 -3.34 26.70 -7.05
CA LEU A 297 -2.21 26.68 -7.99
C LEU A 297 -2.67 26.50 -9.44
N VAL A 298 -3.64 25.63 -9.68
CA VAL A 298 -4.21 25.45 -11.03
C VAL A 298 -4.89 26.74 -11.50
N ILE A 299 -5.71 27.36 -10.66
CA ILE A 299 -6.33 28.67 -10.96
C ILE A 299 -5.25 29.72 -11.26
N TRP A 300 -4.18 29.75 -10.44
CA TRP A 300 -3.07 30.68 -10.65
C TRP A 300 -2.33 30.42 -11.99
N VAL A 301 -2.13 29.16 -12.40
CA VAL A 301 -1.52 28.81 -13.70
C VAL A 301 -2.38 29.35 -14.83
N PHE A 302 -3.71 29.15 -14.80
CA PHE A 302 -4.61 29.68 -15.82
C PHE A 302 -4.62 31.21 -15.84
N ALA A 303 -4.68 31.87 -14.69
CA ALA A 303 -4.67 33.33 -14.59
C ALA A 303 -3.34 33.93 -15.10
N SER A 304 -2.20 33.30 -14.80
CA SER A 304 -0.88 33.78 -15.23
C SER A 304 -0.65 33.65 -16.74
N ARG A 305 -1.36 32.75 -17.41
CA ARG A 305 -1.29 32.52 -18.87
C ARG A 305 -2.20 33.46 -19.68
N ARG A 306 -2.93 34.40 -19.01
CA ARG A 306 -3.75 35.47 -19.65
C ARG A 306 -4.61 34.99 -20.82
N GLY A 307 -5.32 33.88 -20.67
CA GLY A 307 -6.21 33.30 -21.69
C GLY A 307 -5.56 32.28 -22.64
N ASP A 308 -4.25 32.02 -22.55
CA ASP A 308 -3.64 30.90 -23.26
C ASP A 308 -3.99 29.57 -22.56
N VAL A 309 -5.23 29.12 -22.78
CA VAL A 309 -5.74 27.83 -22.23
C VAL A 309 -4.87 26.65 -22.65
N ARG A 310 -4.37 26.66 -23.89
CA ARG A 310 -3.52 25.57 -24.40
C ARG A 310 -2.16 25.56 -23.68
N GLY A 311 -1.58 26.71 -23.39
CA GLY A 311 -0.37 26.83 -22.60
C GLY A 311 -0.58 26.41 -21.14
N ALA A 312 -1.71 26.76 -20.52
CA ALA A 312 -2.07 26.32 -19.19
C ALA A 312 -2.25 24.79 -19.12
N LEU A 313 -2.99 24.20 -20.04
CA LEU A 313 -3.16 22.74 -20.14
C LEU A 313 -1.85 21.98 -20.44
N ALA A 314 -0.84 22.64 -21.01
CA ALA A 314 0.47 22.04 -21.24
C ALA A 314 1.41 22.15 -20.02
N ASP A 315 1.01 22.86 -18.96
CA ASP A 315 1.80 22.99 -17.74
C ASP A 315 1.77 21.67 -16.94
N PRO A 316 2.90 21.13 -16.46
CA PRO A 316 2.94 19.87 -15.70
C PRO A 316 2.09 19.89 -14.42
N ILE A 317 1.85 21.06 -13.81
CA ILE A 317 0.95 21.17 -12.65
C ILE A 317 -0.47 20.75 -13.06
N VAL A 318 -0.92 21.18 -14.23
CA VAL A 318 -2.26 20.89 -14.71
C VAL A 318 -2.35 19.49 -15.32
N ASN A 319 -1.49 19.20 -16.31
CA ASN A 319 -1.66 17.99 -17.12
C ASN A 319 -1.19 16.71 -16.43
N VAL A 320 -0.18 16.76 -15.55
CA VAL A 320 0.33 15.59 -14.84
C VAL A 320 -0.23 15.53 -13.43
N VAL A 321 -0.10 16.63 -12.63
CA VAL A 321 -0.45 16.57 -11.21
C VAL A 321 -1.96 16.66 -11.01
N PHE A 322 -2.60 17.70 -11.56
CA PHE A 322 -4.02 17.94 -11.28
C PHE A 322 -4.93 16.86 -11.89
N PHE A 323 -4.75 16.48 -13.16
CA PHE A 323 -5.64 15.48 -13.77
C PHE A 323 -5.47 14.08 -13.17
N THR A 324 -4.25 13.67 -12.80
CA THR A 324 -4.09 12.40 -12.07
C THR A 324 -4.74 12.49 -10.69
N GLY A 325 -4.59 13.59 -9.96
CA GLY A 325 -5.22 13.82 -8.66
C GLY A 325 -6.74 13.82 -8.75
N LEU A 326 -7.30 14.51 -9.74
CA LEU A 326 -8.74 14.54 -9.97
C LEU A 326 -9.32 13.13 -10.17
N LEU A 327 -8.67 12.30 -11.02
CA LEU A 327 -9.15 10.93 -11.23
C LEU A 327 -9.01 10.06 -9.97
N GLN A 328 -7.97 10.26 -9.15
CA GLN A 328 -7.85 9.54 -7.87
C GLN A 328 -8.93 9.96 -6.87
N VAL A 329 -9.28 11.26 -6.80
CA VAL A 329 -10.41 11.72 -5.97
C VAL A 329 -11.72 11.12 -6.47
N LEU A 330 -11.97 11.13 -7.78
CA LEU A 330 -13.19 10.53 -8.34
C LEU A 330 -13.27 9.04 -8.08
N TYR A 331 -12.13 8.33 -8.13
CA TYR A 331 -12.08 6.92 -7.78
C TYR A 331 -12.37 6.70 -6.29
N ALA A 332 -11.77 7.48 -5.40
CA ALA A 332 -12.04 7.39 -3.96
C ALA A 332 -13.52 7.64 -3.64
N LEU A 333 -14.18 8.54 -4.35
CA LEU A 333 -15.63 8.78 -4.22
C LEU A 333 -16.48 7.59 -4.73
N TYR A 334 -15.93 6.77 -5.63
CA TYR A 334 -16.61 5.60 -6.19
C TYR A 334 -16.41 4.33 -5.34
N ASP A 335 -15.18 4.09 -4.85
CA ASP A 335 -14.82 2.89 -4.09
C ASP A 335 -13.78 3.27 -3.02
N PHE A 336 -14.24 3.39 -1.78
CA PHE A 336 -13.40 3.73 -0.64
C PHE A 336 -13.68 2.76 0.50
N GLN A 337 -12.66 2.06 0.98
CA GLN A 337 -12.81 0.98 1.96
C GLN A 337 -12.07 1.25 3.28
N GLY A 338 -11.12 2.18 3.31
CA GLY A 338 -10.37 2.44 4.53
C GLY A 338 -9.19 3.42 4.39
N PRO A 339 -8.43 3.58 5.47
CA PRO A 339 -7.42 4.64 5.55
C PRO A 339 -6.28 4.52 4.55
N GLN A 340 -5.93 3.31 4.10
CA GLN A 340 -4.91 3.13 3.07
C GLN A 340 -5.38 3.62 1.68
N ASP A 341 -6.69 3.73 1.44
CA ASP A 341 -7.24 4.27 0.18
C ASP A 341 -6.97 5.77 0.00
N VAL A 342 -6.57 6.45 1.08
CA VAL A 342 -6.12 7.84 1.04
C VAL A 342 -4.67 7.95 0.51
N PHE A 343 -3.85 6.90 0.57
CA PHE A 343 -2.43 6.98 0.18
C PHE A 343 -2.19 7.55 -1.21
N PRO A 344 -2.95 7.18 -2.26
CA PRO A 344 -2.80 7.77 -3.59
C PRO A 344 -3.14 9.27 -3.66
N LEU A 345 -3.84 9.82 -2.65
CA LEU A 345 -4.20 11.25 -2.59
C LEU A 345 -3.12 12.10 -1.90
N LEU A 346 -2.31 11.52 -1.02
CA LEU A 346 -1.30 12.22 -0.23
C LEU A 346 -0.28 13.01 -1.06
N PRO A 347 0.22 12.49 -2.20
CA PRO A 347 1.12 13.23 -3.08
C PRO A 347 0.57 14.58 -3.52
N TYR A 348 -0.74 14.65 -3.78
CA TYR A 348 -1.38 15.88 -4.29
C TYR A 348 -1.52 16.94 -3.20
N GLY A 349 -1.86 16.52 -1.97
CA GLY A 349 -1.84 17.42 -0.81
C GLY A 349 -0.45 18.00 -0.57
N ALA A 350 0.56 17.15 -0.58
CA ALA A 350 1.96 17.56 -0.39
C ALA A 350 2.44 18.51 -1.50
N LEU A 351 2.17 18.18 -2.77
CA LEU A 351 2.52 19.04 -3.91
C LEU A 351 1.76 20.36 -3.90
N GLY A 352 0.50 20.39 -3.45
CA GLY A 352 -0.25 21.62 -3.30
C GLY A 352 0.42 22.60 -2.35
N ILE A 353 0.72 22.17 -1.13
CA ILE A 353 1.40 23.02 -0.13
C ILE A 353 2.80 23.42 -0.62
N GLY A 354 3.58 22.48 -1.14
CA GLY A 354 4.92 22.74 -1.66
C GLY A 354 4.92 23.74 -2.82
N GLY A 355 3.92 23.67 -3.69
CA GLY A 355 3.76 24.60 -4.81
C GLY A 355 3.41 26.02 -4.35
N VAL A 356 2.51 26.18 -3.37
CA VAL A 356 2.23 27.48 -2.75
C VAL A 356 3.47 28.05 -2.08
N ALA A 357 4.22 27.21 -1.33
CA ALA A 357 5.49 27.64 -0.74
C ALA A 357 6.52 28.09 -1.80
N ALA A 358 6.59 27.39 -2.94
CA ALA A 358 7.45 27.80 -4.05
C ALA A 358 7.04 29.16 -4.60
N VAL A 359 5.74 29.40 -4.85
CA VAL A 359 5.24 30.70 -5.36
C VAL A 359 5.50 31.82 -4.36
N LEU A 360 5.25 31.60 -3.08
CA LEU A 360 5.55 32.58 -2.03
C LEU A 360 7.03 32.91 -1.96
N ALA A 361 7.89 31.89 -1.98
CA ALA A 361 9.34 32.09 -1.95
C ALA A 361 9.85 32.93 -3.13
N THR A 362 9.25 32.84 -4.32
CA THR A 362 9.64 33.68 -5.47
C THR A 362 9.28 35.15 -5.30
N LYS A 363 8.25 35.47 -4.52
CA LYS A 363 7.80 36.84 -4.27
C LYS A 363 8.58 37.55 -3.17
N LEU A 364 9.33 36.81 -2.35
CA LEU A 364 10.12 37.35 -1.26
C LEU A 364 11.50 37.79 -1.78
N GLY A 365 11.86 39.06 -1.54
CA GLY A 365 13.14 39.64 -1.97
C GLY A 365 14.35 39.13 -1.19
N SER A 366 14.20 38.82 0.11
CA SER A 366 15.27 38.43 1.03
C SER A 366 15.44 36.91 1.07
N PRO A 367 16.67 36.38 0.96
CA PRO A 367 16.95 34.95 1.19
C PRO A 367 16.53 34.46 2.59
N ALA A 368 16.70 35.28 3.62
CA ALA A 368 16.29 34.98 4.99
C ALA A 368 14.77 34.81 5.09
N ALA A 369 13.98 35.70 4.45
CA ALA A 369 12.52 35.57 4.44
C ALA A 369 12.06 34.31 3.70
N ARG A 370 12.71 33.94 2.60
CA ARG A 370 12.45 32.67 1.88
C ARG A 370 12.67 31.46 2.78
N THR A 371 13.81 31.41 3.48
CA THR A 371 14.16 30.33 4.39
C THR A 371 13.18 30.29 5.57
N ALA A 372 12.79 31.43 6.14
CA ALA A 372 11.84 31.51 7.24
C ALA A 372 10.45 30.96 6.85
N VAL A 373 9.95 31.28 5.66
CA VAL A 373 8.67 30.74 5.14
C VAL A 373 8.75 29.23 4.98
N VAL A 374 9.81 28.71 4.38
CA VAL A 374 10.00 27.27 4.21
C VAL A 374 10.10 26.57 5.56
N ALA A 375 10.88 27.12 6.49
CA ALA A 375 11.00 26.58 7.84
C ALA A 375 9.64 26.56 8.56
N ALA A 376 8.80 27.60 8.40
CA ALA A 376 7.48 27.65 8.99
C ALA A 376 6.55 26.55 8.45
N PHE A 377 6.52 26.32 7.13
CA PHE A 377 5.74 25.21 6.54
C PHE A 377 6.22 23.84 7.03
N CYS A 378 7.53 23.62 7.02
CA CYS A 378 8.10 22.37 7.51
C CYS A 378 7.83 22.17 9.01
N ALA A 379 8.01 23.20 9.82
CA ALA A 379 7.76 23.15 11.26
C ALA A 379 6.28 22.87 11.57
N ALA A 380 5.35 23.50 10.84
CA ALA A 380 3.93 23.24 10.98
C ALA A 380 3.57 21.80 10.64
N ALA A 381 4.08 21.27 9.53
CA ALA A 381 3.84 19.87 9.13
C ALA A 381 4.38 18.88 10.18
N LEU A 382 5.62 19.08 10.64
CA LEU A 382 6.24 18.24 11.66
C LEU A 382 5.50 18.34 12.99
N ALA A 383 5.07 19.53 13.41
CA ALA A 383 4.33 19.74 14.65
C ALA A 383 2.99 18.98 14.63
N LEU A 384 2.24 19.05 13.52
CA LEU A 384 0.98 18.32 13.37
C LEU A 384 1.20 16.79 13.43
N THR A 385 2.27 16.29 12.85
CA THR A 385 2.64 14.86 12.93
C THR A 385 3.02 14.45 14.36
N ILE A 386 3.88 15.22 15.02
CA ILE A 386 4.32 14.94 16.40
C ILE A 386 3.12 14.99 17.35
N TYR A 387 2.21 15.93 17.14
CA TYR A 387 0.98 16.01 17.94
C TYR A 387 0.05 14.82 17.68
N SER A 388 -0.04 14.35 16.43
CA SER A 388 -0.75 13.11 16.09
C SER A 388 -0.19 11.89 16.84
N TRP A 389 1.13 11.81 17.07
CA TRP A 389 1.73 10.72 17.86
C TRP A 389 1.25 10.71 19.31
N GLY A 390 1.01 11.89 19.91
CA GLY A 390 0.56 12.01 21.31
C GLY A 390 -0.89 11.54 21.52
N VAL A 391 -1.71 11.53 20.49
CA VAL A 391 -3.12 11.09 20.55
C VAL A 391 -3.26 9.60 20.25
N PHE A 392 -2.27 9.02 19.58
CA PHE A 392 -2.31 7.62 19.16
C PHE A 392 -2.03 6.67 20.33
N SER A 393 -2.84 5.61 20.46
CA SER A 393 -2.62 4.59 21.47
C SER A 393 -1.27 3.89 21.28
N ASP A 394 -0.60 3.57 22.37
CA ASP A 394 0.70 2.86 22.42
C ASP A 394 0.77 1.55 21.63
N ASP A 395 -0.37 0.99 21.21
CA ASP A 395 -0.45 -0.34 20.58
C ASP A 395 0.20 -0.38 19.18
N ARG A 396 0.11 0.69 18.36
CA ARG A 396 0.80 0.77 17.07
C ARG A 396 2.24 1.30 17.16
N LEU A 397 2.53 2.14 18.12
CA LEU A 397 3.90 2.55 18.46
C LEU A 397 4.63 1.44 19.22
N GLY A 398 3.88 0.44 19.72
CA GLY A 398 4.36 -0.56 20.66
C GLY A 398 5.31 -1.57 20.02
N HIS A 399 6.49 -1.69 20.61
CA HIS A 399 7.46 -2.77 20.32
C HIS A 399 6.95 -4.18 20.69
N ARG A 400 5.68 -4.33 21.09
CA ARG A 400 5.13 -5.55 21.68
C ARG A 400 4.08 -6.26 20.85
N GLY A 401 3.47 -5.59 19.85
CA GLY A 401 2.37 -6.15 19.10
C GLY A 401 2.71 -7.46 18.40
N LEU A 402 3.75 -7.45 17.55
CA LEU A 402 4.20 -8.64 16.85
C LEU A 402 4.66 -9.76 17.81
N ARG A 403 5.28 -9.42 18.94
CA ARG A 403 5.67 -10.41 19.95
C ARG A 403 4.46 -11.12 20.56
N ASN A 404 3.36 -10.43 20.74
CA ASN A 404 2.13 -11.02 21.25
C ASN A 404 1.52 -11.97 20.23
N SER A 405 1.49 -11.57 18.96
CA SER A 405 1.03 -12.42 17.86
C SER A 405 1.89 -13.69 17.72
N TYR A 406 3.22 -13.60 17.91
CA TYR A 406 4.09 -14.78 17.96
C TYR A 406 3.82 -15.66 19.18
N ALA A 407 3.46 -15.09 20.32
CA ALA A 407 3.08 -15.88 21.50
C ALA A 407 1.79 -16.67 21.26
N ASP A 408 0.82 -16.07 20.56
CA ASP A 408 -0.41 -16.74 20.16
C ASP A 408 -0.13 -17.81 19.09
N ALA A 409 0.73 -17.52 18.10
CA ALA A 409 1.19 -18.49 17.09
C ALA A 409 1.88 -19.71 17.71
N CYS A 410 2.71 -19.49 18.73
CA CYS A 410 3.32 -20.56 19.50
C CYS A 410 2.27 -21.49 20.17
N GLY A 411 1.15 -20.94 20.61
CA GLY A 411 0.01 -21.74 21.09
C GLY A 411 -0.57 -22.62 19.98
N VAL A 412 -0.72 -22.09 18.76
CA VAL A 412 -1.16 -22.88 17.59
C VAL A 412 -0.20 -24.03 17.32
N GLU A 413 1.10 -23.78 17.25
CA GLU A 413 2.12 -24.80 16.97
C GLU A 413 2.12 -25.94 18.01
N ARG A 414 1.83 -25.63 19.27
CA ARG A 414 1.69 -26.63 20.32
C ARG A 414 0.43 -27.48 20.19
N ILE A 415 -0.61 -27.01 19.50
CA ILE A 415 -1.86 -27.76 19.32
C ILE A 415 -1.83 -28.60 18.05
N VAL A 416 -1.27 -28.06 16.97
CA VAL A 416 -1.22 -28.72 15.65
C VAL A 416 -0.22 -29.87 15.66
N THR A 417 -0.59 -30.97 15.01
CA THR A 417 0.31 -32.10 14.71
C THR A 417 0.39 -32.26 13.19
N PRO A 418 1.36 -33.08 12.67
CA PRO A 418 1.39 -33.35 11.22
C PRO A 418 0.09 -33.91 10.67
N GLU A 419 -0.63 -34.70 11.48
CA GLU A 419 -1.89 -35.35 11.09
C GLU A 419 -3.12 -34.44 11.28
N SER A 420 -3.05 -33.47 12.19
CA SER A 420 -4.16 -32.57 12.48
C SER A 420 -3.80 -31.14 12.10
N GLY A 421 -4.12 -30.76 10.86
CA GLY A 421 -3.73 -29.48 10.26
C GLY A 421 -4.38 -28.25 10.91
N LEU A 422 -3.84 -27.09 10.52
CA LEU A 422 -4.44 -25.77 10.76
C LEU A 422 -5.26 -25.37 9.53
N LEU A 423 -6.51 -24.99 9.75
CA LEU A 423 -7.31 -24.28 8.75
C LEU A 423 -7.54 -22.85 9.22
N SER A 424 -7.15 -21.90 8.43
CA SER A 424 -7.46 -20.48 8.69
C SER A 424 -8.52 -19.97 7.72
N LEU A 425 -9.58 -19.38 8.27
CA LEU A 425 -10.69 -18.78 7.55
C LEU A 425 -10.87 -17.33 8.01
N GLY A 426 -10.60 -16.40 7.12
CA GLY A 426 -10.73 -14.96 7.36
C GLY A 426 -9.48 -14.26 7.91
N ASP A 427 -8.43 -14.98 8.33
CA ASP A 427 -7.20 -14.38 8.88
C ASP A 427 -5.94 -15.17 8.51
N PRO A 428 -5.07 -14.68 7.62
CA PRO A 428 -3.81 -15.36 7.28
C PRO A 428 -2.69 -15.18 8.33
N VAL A 429 -2.82 -14.30 9.34
CA VAL A 429 -1.77 -14.02 10.33
C VAL A 429 -1.23 -15.30 11.01
N PRO A 430 -2.08 -16.23 11.49
CA PRO A 430 -1.57 -17.47 12.09
C PRO A 430 -0.69 -18.29 11.15
N LEU A 431 -1.02 -18.31 9.86
CA LEU A 431 -0.27 -19.06 8.84
C LEU A 431 1.11 -18.46 8.60
N VAL A 432 1.18 -17.12 8.48
CA VAL A 432 2.44 -16.37 8.29
C VAL A 432 3.39 -16.62 9.47
N LEU A 433 2.86 -16.53 10.70
CA LEU A 433 3.69 -16.62 11.91
C LEU A 433 4.11 -18.05 12.26
N THR A 434 3.37 -19.06 11.80
CA THR A 434 3.68 -20.49 12.03
C THR A 434 4.28 -21.18 10.82
N HIS A 435 4.41 -20.49 9.68
CA HIS A 435 4.83 -21.09 8.39
C HIS A 435 4.00 -22.31 7.99
N LYS A 436 2.72 -22.35 8.41
CA LYS A 436 1.81 -23.46 8.06
C LYS A 436 1.11 -23.20 6.74
N VAL A 437 0.86 -24.30 6.03
CA VAL A 437 0.13 -24.30 4.77
C VAL A 437 -1.36 -24.41 5.07
N ASN A 438 -2.15 -23.49 4.49
CA ASN A 438 -3.60 -23.62 4.51
C ASN A 438 -4.05 -24.62 3.44
N PRO A 439 -4.96 -25.55 3.73
CA PRO A 439 -5.47 -26.49 2.73
C PRO A 439 -6.36 -25.84 1.67
N ASP A 440 -6.91 -24.63 1.95
CA ASP A 440 -7.74 -23.85 1.04
C ASP A 440 -7.07 -22.52 0.70
N ARG A 441 -7.08 -22.12 -0.57
CA ARG A 441 -6.59 -20.80 -0.99
C ARG A 441 -7.53 -19.65 -0.59
N PHE A 442 -8.79 -19.94 -0.29
CA PHE A 442 -9.79 -18.95 0.15
C PHE A 442 -9.65 -18.65 1.65
N ILE A 443 -8.56 -17.99 2.01
CA ILE A 443 -8.24 -17.63 3.39
C ILE A 443 -8.92 -16.33 3.77
N PHE A 444 -8.75 -15.28 2.95
CA PHE A 444 -9.42 -14.00 3.14
C PHE A 444 -10.83 -14.07 2.56
N LEU A 445 -11.85 -13.90 3.41
CA LEU A 445 -13.25 -14.14 3.05
C LEU A 445 -14.09 -12.85 3.00
N GLY A 446 -13.44 -11.68 2.96
CA GLY A 446 -14.14 -10.39 2.84
C GLY A 446 -14.54 -10.03 1.41
N SER A 447 -15.32 -8.96 1.28
CA SER A 447 -15.67 -8.33 -0.01
C SER A 447 -16.31 -9.26 -1.05
N GLY A 448 -17.03 -10.30 -0.60
CA GLY A 448 -17.72 -11.27 -1.47
C GLY A 448 -16.90 -12.51 -1.84
N VAL A 449 -15.66 -12.64 -1.35
CA VAL A 449 -14.82 -13.83 -1.59
C VAL A 449 -15.44 -15.10 -1.02
N ASP A 450 -16.12 -15.02 0.12
CA ASP A 450 -16.85 -16.13 0.72
C ASP A 450 -18.00 -16.62 -0.19
N LYS A 451 -18.78 -15.70 -0.74
CA LYS A 451 -19.82 -16.03 -1.71
C LYS A 451 -19.23 -16.62 -2.99
N TRP A 452 -18.16 -16.01 -3.51
CA TRP A 452 -17.44 -16.53 -4.68
C TRP A 452 -17.00 -17.97 -4.48
N LYS A 453 -16.40 -18.27 -3.31
CA LYS A 453 -16.01 -19.64 -2.93
C LYS A 453 -17.21 -20.60 -2.96
N VAL A 454 -18.33 -20.20 -2.37
CA VAL A 454 -19.53 -21.04 -2.32
C VAL A 454 -20.11 -21.27 -3.72
N ASP A 455 -20.22 -20.21 -4.52
CA ASP A 455 -20.80 -20.27 -5.87
C ASP A 455 -19.95 -21.12 -6.84
N HIS A 456 -18.63 -21.18 -6.62
CA HIS A 456 -17.69 -21.95 -7.46
C HIS A 456 -17.28 -23.30 -6.83
N THR A 457 -17.91 -23.70 -5.72
CA THR A 457 -17.71 -25.03 -5.13
C THR A 457 -18.85 -25.97 -5.54
N ALA A 458 -18.53 -27.13 -6.06
CA ALA A 458 -19.52 -28.14 -6.41
C ALA A 458 -20.34 -28.55 -5.16
N GLY A 459 -21.64 -28.34 -5.19
CA GLY A 459 -22.55 -28.51 -4.06
C GLY A 459 -22.58 -27.32 -3.09
N GLY A 460 -22.08 -26.14 -3.51
CA GLY A 460 -22.19 -24.90 -2.77
C GLY A 460 -21.58 -24.96 -1.38
N PHE A 461 -22.26 -24.39 -0.40
CA PHE A 461 -21.81 -24.37 0.99
C PHE A 461 -21.61 -25.80 1.56
N ASP A 462 -22.48 -26.75 1.23
CA ASP A 462 -22.35 -28.14 1.69
C ASP A 462 -21.16 -28.83 1.03
N GLY A 463 -20.84 -28.46 -0.21
CA GLY A 463 -19.61 -28.88 -0.88
C GLY A 463 -18.36 -28.39 -0.16
N TRP A 464 -18.35 -27.11 0.23
CA TRP A 464 -17.25 -26.51 0.98
C TRP A 464 -17.07 -27.17 2.36
N THR A 465 -18.14 -27.39 3.09
CA THR A 465 -18.07 -28.07 4.41
C THR A 465 -17.61 -29.53 4.28
N ARG A 466 -17.97 -30.26 3.19
CA ARG A 466 -17.39 -31.59 2.89
C ARG A 466 -15.88 -31.52 2.63
N GLN A 467 -15.38 -30.50 1.94
CA GLN A 467 -13.94 -30.29 1.77
C GLN A 467 -13.25 -30.09 3.12
N ILE A 468 -13.79 -29.22 3.99
CA ILE A 468 -13.24 -28.98 5.33
C ILE A 468 -13.22 -30.30 6.15
N LYS A 469 -14.28 -31.09 6.10
CA LYS A 469 -14.34 -32.38 6.76
C LYS A 469 -13.29 -33.35 6.21
N GLY A 470 -13.01 -33.31 4.91
CA GLY A 470 -11.98 -34.14 4.27
C GLY A 470 -10.55 -33.76 4.64
N TRP A 471 -10.31 -32.48 4.96
CA TRP A 471 -9.02 -32.00 5.48
C TRP A 471 -8.81 -32.32 6.95
N ASP A 472 -9.86 -32.59 7.70
CA ASP A 472 -9.89 -32.92 9.13
C ASP A 472 -8.99 -32.01 10.00
N PRO A 473 -9.15 -30.68 9.93
CA PRO A 473 -8.30 -29.77 10.68
C PRO A 473 -8.53 -29.91 12.17
N GLY A 474 -7.46 -30.11 12.95
CA GLY A 474 -7.54 -30.15 14.41
C GLY A 474 -7.91 -28.80 15.01
N ILE A 475 -7.53 -27.72 14.32
CA ILE A 475 -7.82 -26.34 14.71
C ILE A 475 -8.28 -25.55 13.49
N VAL A 476 -9.40 -24.84 13.65
CA VAL A 476 -9.90 -23.86 12.69
C VAL A 476 -9.82 -22.48 13.32
N VAL A 477 -9.01 -21.59 12.76
CA VAL A 477 -9.01 -20.17 13.12
C VAL A 477 -10.07 -19.47 12.28
N LEU A 478 -11.05 -18.88 12.96
CA LEU A 478 -12.16 -18.21 12.29
C LEU A 478 -12.24 -16.75 12.76
N GLN A 479 -11.80 -15.83 11.95
CA GLN A 479 -12.06 -14.42 12.19
C GLN A 479 -13.47 -14.03 11.74
N THR A 480 -14.00 -12.99 12.34
CA THR A 480 -15.27 -12.42 11.90
C THR A 480 -15.03 -11.72 10.56
N TRP A 481 -15.73 -12.17 9.52
CA TRP A 481 -15.81 -11.42 8.26
C TRP A 481 -17.26 -10.94 8.07
N ILE A 482 -17.39 -9.80 7.43
CA ILE A 482 -18.71 -9.28 7.06
C ILE A 482 -19.15 -10.01 5.80
N SER A 483 -20.24 -10.75 5.90
CA SER A 483 -20.87 -11.43 4.77
C SER A 483 -22.35 -11.06 4.73
N PRO A 484 -22.84 -10.44 3.66
CA PRO A 484 -24.26 -10.13 3.48
C PRO A 484 -25.15 -11.39 3.57
N ASP A 485 -24.65 -12.53 3.10
CA ASP A 485 -25.38 -13.80 3.03
C ASP A 485 -25.27 -14.62 4.33
N HIS A 486 -24.78 -14.04 5.41
CA HIS A 486 -24.60 -14.72 6.71
C HIS A 486 -23.76 -16.01 6.66
N LEU A 487 -22.92 -16.19 5.64
CA LEU A 487 -22.08 -17.39 5.47
C LEU A 487 -21.16 -17.63 6.67
N ALA A 488 -20.63 -16.58 7.27
CA ALA A 488 -19.85 -16.67 8.51
C ALA A 488 -20.65 -17.32 9.66
N LYS A 489 -21.93 -16.95 9.81
CA LYS A 489 -22.80 -17.53 10.83
C LYS A 489 -23.10 -18.99 10.52
N ARG A 490 -23.36 -19.33 9.26
CA ARG A 490 -23.57 -20.72 8.82
C ARG A 490 -22.34 -21.58 9.08
N MET A 491 -21.14 -21.06 8.80
CA MET A 491 -19.88 -21.77 9.07
C MET A 491 -19.70 -22.04 10.57
N VAL A 492 -19.98 -21.05 11.42
CA VAL A 492 -19.95 -21.24 12.89
C VAL A 492 -20.93 -22.33 13.33
N GLN A 493 -22.17 -22.31 12.83
CA GLN A 493 -23.18 -23.33 13.16
C GLN A 493 -22.70 -24.72 12.74
N TRP A 494 -22.19 -24.85 11.52
CA TRP A 494 -21.67 -26.10 11.02
C TRP A 494 -20.48 -26.63 11.85
N LEU A 495 -19.49 -25.79 12.19
CA LEU A 495 -18.36 -26.19 13.03
C LEU A 495 -18.82 -26.76 14.38
N VAL A 496 -19.80 -26.11 15.03
CA VAL A 496 -20.35 -26.61 16.31
C VAL A 496 -21.05 -27.94 16.10
N GLN A 497 -21.85 -28.09 15.04
CA GLN A 497 -22.54 -29.37 14.72
C GLN A 497 -21.54 -30.49 14.36
N ALA A 498 -20.42 -30.14 13.75
CA ALA A 498 -19.32 -31.08 13.45
C ALA A 498 -18.48 -31.45 14.68
N GLY A 499 -18.82 -30.97 15.88
CA GLY A 499 -18.17 -31.33 17.14
C GLY A 499 -17.00 -30.45 17.54
N TYR A 500 -16.72 -29.36 16.81
CA TYR A 500 -15.70 -28.41 17.21
C TYR A 500 -16.17 -27.54 18.38
N ARG A 501 -15.25 -27.29 19.32
CA ARG A 501 -15.49 -26.43 20.48
C ARG A 501 -14.89 -25.06 20.27
N LYS A 502 -15.71 -24.01 20.46
CA LYS A 502 -15.27 -22.62 20.36
C LYS A 502 -14.43 -22.23 21.56
N SER A 503 -13.28 -21.63 21.28
CA SER A 503 -12.40 -21.04 22.28
C SER A 503 -11.68 -19.81 21.71
N TYR A 504 -10.83 -19.18 22.51
CA TYR A 504 -9.94 -18.12 22.06
C TYR A 504 -8.50 -18.47 22.44
N LEU A 505 -7.60 -18.24 21.49
CA LEU A 505 -6.18 -18.31 21.66
C LEU A 505 -5.61 -16.90 21.45
N GLY A 506 -5.39 -16.17 22.54
CA GLY A 506 -5.10 -14.75 22.48
C GLY A 506 -6.23 -13.95 21.84
N GLN A 507 -5.95 -13.32 20.73
CA GLN A 507 -6.94 -12.56 19.96
C GLN A 507 -7.75 -13.44 19.00
N TRP A 508 -7.25 -14.62 18.65
CA TRP A 508 -7.86 -15.46 17.62
C TRP A 508 -9.00 -16.30 18.15
N ARG A 509 -10.12 -16.22 17.46
CA ARG A 509 -11.22 -17.16 17.67
C ARG A 509 -10.85 -18.47 17.03
N VAL A 510 -10.82 -19.53 17.84
CA VAL A 510 -10.44 -20.88 17.39
C VAL A 510 -11.57 -21.86 17.64
N TYR A 511 -11.69 -22.82 16.76
CA TYR A 511 -12.55 -23.98 16.91
C TYR A 511 -11.66 -25.23 16.92
N LEU A 512 -11.77 -26.02 17.98
CA LEU A 512 -10.88 -27.14 18.28
C LEU A 512 -11.66 -28.46 18.27
N THR A 513 -11.08 -29.49 17.68
CA THR A 513 -11.55 -30.84 17.93
C THR A 513 -11.31 -31.21 19.40
N PRO A 514 -12.06 -32.17 19.98
CA PRO A 514 -11.81 -32.63 21.36
C PRO A 514 -10.37 -33.08 21.60
N ALA A 515 -9.76 -33.76 20.62
CA ALA A 515 -8.37 -34.17 20.70
C ALA A 515 -7.39 -33.00 20.69
N ALA A 516 -7.66 -31.95 19.90
CA ALA A 516 -6.85 -30.72 19.89
C ALA A 516 -7.00 -29.92 21.19
N GLU A 517 -8.19 -29.87 21.77
CA GLU A 517 -8.41 -29.24 23.07
C GLU A 517 -7.64 -29.95 24.19
N GLN A 518 -7.67 -31.30 24.20
CA GLN A 518 -6.90 -32.09 25.16
C GLN A 518 -5.39 -31.86 25.00
N ARG A 519 -4.88 -31.78 23.75
CA ARG A 519 -3.48 -31.42 23.49
C ARG A 519 -3.13 -30.02 24.00
N ALA A 520 -4.02 -29.05 23.81
CA ALA A 520 -3.82 -27.71 24.34
C ALA A 520 -3.65 -27.72 25.86
N GLN A 521 -4.52 -28.44 26.57
CA GLN A 521 -4.46 -28.57 28.03
C GLN A 521 -3.18 -29.29 28.48
N SER A 522 -2.84 -30.44 27.88
CA SER A 522 -1.65 -31.20 28.24
C SER A 522 -0.34 -30.47 27.97
N ARG A 523 -0.31 -29.56 26.97
CA ARG A 523 0.86 -28.75 26.62
C ARG A 523 0.86 -27.36 27.25
N GLY A 524 -0.05 -27.10 28.19
CA GLY A 524 -0.11 -25.85 28.95
C GLY A 524 -0.48 -24.63 28.10
N VAL A 525 -1.23 -24.84 26.99
CA VAL A 525 -1.74 -23.75 26.18
C VAL A 525 -3.01 -23.20 26.83
N ARG A 526 -3.00 -21.91 27.15
CA ARG A 526 -4.15 -21.23 27.78
C ARG A 526 -5.21 -20.90 26.74
N LEU A 527 -6.31 -21.61 26.78
CA LEU A 527 -7.54 -21.30 26.05
C LEU A 527 -8.46 -20.48 26.94
N THR A 528 -9.18 -19.52 26.35
CA THR A 528 -10.08 -18.60 27.05
C THR A 528 -11.46 -18.55 26.39
N THR A 529 -12.47 -18.12 27.12
CA THR A 529 -13.86 -17.97 26.61
C THR A 529 -14.08 -16.62 25.93
N ARG A 530 -13.16 -15.67 26.10
CA ARG A 530 -13.17 -14.33 25.51
C ARG A 530 -11.80 -13.99 24.92
N PRO A 531 -11.72 -13.11 23.89
CA PRO A 531 -10.45 -12.69 23.37
C PRO A 531 -9.63 -12.02 24.47
N THR A 532 -8.34 -12.34 24.51
CA THR A 532 -7.38 -11.73 25.46
C THR A 532 -6.22 -11.17 24.66
N LYS A 533 -5.60 -10.09 25.14
CA LYS A 533 -4.42 -9.54 24.48
C LYS A 533 -3.24 -10.53 24.44
N TYR A 534 -3.29 -11.63 25.26
CA TYR A 534 -2.17 -12.58 25.40
C TYR A 534 -2.67 -14.01 25.71
N ALA A 535 -2.38 -14.96 24.84
CA ALA A 535 -2.83 -16.35 24.98
C ALA A 535 -2.06 -17.19 26.03
N THR A 536 -0.80 -16.90 26.27
CA THR A 536 0.10 -17.92 26.84
C THR A 536 0.60 -17.63 28.24
N GLY A 537 0.18 -16.54 28.89
CA GLY A 537 0.76 -16.15 30.20
C GLY A 537 2.28 -15.84 30.13
N LEU A 538 2.83 -15.75 28.92
CA LEU A 538 4.25 -15.45 28.65
C LEU A 538 4.55 -13.95 28.75
N GLN A 539 3.72 -13.16 29.46
CA GLN A 539 3.98 -11.75 29.71
C GLN A 539 5.41 -11.55 30.25
N GLY A 540 6.23 -10.85 29.47
CA GLY A 540 7.58 -10.50 29.86
C GLY A 540 8.65 -11.58 29.73
N LYS A 541 8.30 -12.84 29.43
CA LYS A 541 9.26 -13.95 29.26
C LYS A 541 9.75 -14.05 27.82
N ARG A 542 10.99 -14.54 27.62
CA ARG A 542 11.49 -14.86 26.27
C ARG A 542 10.64 -15.96 25.67
N LEU A 543 10.31 -15.84 24.37
CA LEU A 543 9.64 -16.91 23.65
C LEU A 543 10.51 -18.19 23.72
N PRO A 544 9.89 -19.36 23.96
CA PRO A 544 10.61 -20.63 23.90
C PRO A 544 11.32 -20.81 22.57
N ALA A 545 12.47 -21.45 22.55
CA ALA A 545 13.25 -21.73 21.33
C ALA A 545 12.46 -22.51 20.26
N VAL A 546 11.47 -23.30 20.70
CA VAL A 546 10.56 -24.09 19.85
C VAL A 546 9.56 -23.21 19.08
N CYS A 547 9.40 -21.97 19.48
CA CYS A 547 8.47 -21.00 18.86
C CYS A 547 9.22 -19.81 18.23
N LYS A 548 10.51 -19.98 17.98
CA LYS A 548 11.38 -19.07 17.23
C LYS A 548 11.56 -19.60 15.80
#